data_3be90ae7c6f7f795ac4668c385ec4c90
#
_entry.id   3be90ae7c6f7f795ac4668c385ec4c90
#
_cell.length_a   1.000
_cell.length_b   1.000
_cell.length_c   1.000
_cell.angle_alpha   90.00
_cell.angle_beta   90.00
_cell.angle_gamma   90.00
#
_symmetry.space_group_name_H-M   'P 1'
#
loop_
_entity.id
_entity.type
_entity.pdbx_description
1 polymer ?
#
loop_
_entity_poly.entity_id
_entity_poly.type
_entity_poly.pdbx_seq_one_letter_code
_entity_poly.pdbx_strand_id
1 'polypeptide(L)'
;METLLQILNPSYLLFPALVGSAILGFVCPSVGAYLILRRTIFLGLTLPQVAAAGVAFAFWMAQLGFAAAFPASERFLGMAGSLLFTFVALLLFAYFERRGKGTAEGRLAAAYALAGALTILFIVFNPAGEIEILGMLKGEVLSLAKGEIKLLAAVFGFVVAAMFLFRREFLLSAFDRDLSFLLKGGNTLWDVILYLLAGLSIAVGVIMAGPLLIFGFLVLPALAAKPIVKGMTAFLWLAPLLGVLMAFLGFYLSVKLDTPLGPTDVAVGCAMLFIANLARALPLRSAATALMVIIASLFAGCASVQAPAAFPAPGSAPLWLARPSNDTNLNLALPENNPLRSLAEMAGKIPNESRQTVMDLLRDELQSELKRRGFQVSRPEEADKRIANFPFAAETAAGNARQGKLAGLLLLTDILRWNADSRQFIGVIADFKLIRIVDGATLWQRRYQRAVPTPSATNLAQASSDAVKMVVRDILDPAGS
;
A
#
# COMPACT_ATOMS: atom_id res chain seq x y z
N MET A 1 8.23 -5.52 -21.24
CA MET A 1 9.43 -4.67 -21.24
C MET A 1 9.05 -3.20 -21.08
N GLU A 2 7.95 -2.74 -21.67
CA GLU A 2 7.46 -1.35 -21.57
C GLU A 2 7.10 -0.94 -20.13
N THR A 3 6.44 -1.78 -19.36
CA THR A 3 6.11 -1.52 -17.94
C THR A 3 7.34 -1.34 -17.05
N LEU A 4 8.43 -2.06 -17.32
CA LEU A 4 9.70 -1.91 -16.59
C LEU A 4 10.37 -0.56 -16.90
N LEU A 5 10.35 -0.14 -18.15
CA LEU A 5 10.90 1.16 -18.57
C LEU A 5 10.05 2.33 -18.04
N GLN A 6 8.73 2.15 -17.97
CA GLN A 6 7.81 3.13 -17.37
C GLN A 6 8.04 3.29 -15.86
N ILE A 7 8.21 2.19 -15.12
CA ILE A 7 8.45 2.20 -13.68
C ILE A 7 9.79 2.87 -13.32
N LEU A 8 10.81 2.71 -14.14
CA LEU A 8 12.14 3.31 -13.96
C LEU A 8 12.22 4.78 -14.38
N ASN A 9 11.19 5.33 -15.01
CA ASN A 9 11.16 6.73 -15.41
C ASN A 9 10.95 7.63 -14.17
N PRO A 10 11.84 8.60 -13.88
CA PRO A 10 11.70 9.53 -12.75
C PRO A 10 10.44 10.39 -12.78
N SER A 11 9.82 10.54 -13.96
CA SER A 11 8.55 11.25 -14.15
C SER A 11 7.33 10.39 -13.83
N TYR A 12 7.53 9.09 -13.57
CA TYR A 12 6.44 8.20 -13.24
C TYR A 12 5.94 8.45 -11.81
N LEU A 13 4.62 8.52 -11.65
CA LEU A 13 3.97 8.87 -10.37
C LEU A 13 4.38 7.95 -9.21
N LEU A 14 4.61 6.67 -9.49
CA LEU A 14 4.98 5.67 -8.49
C LEU A 14 6.50 5.52 -8.28
N PHE A 15 7.33 6.29 -8.99
CA PHE A 15 8.79 6.26 -8.81
C PHE A 15 9.22 6.56 -7.36
N PRO A 16 8.61 7.53 -6.64
CA PRO A 16 8.88 7.75 -5.24
C PRO A 16 8.62 6.52 -4.36
N ALA A 17 7.56 5.78 -4.64
CA ALA A 17 7.21 4.55 -3.93
C ALA A 17 8.23 3.43 -4.17
N LEU A 18 8.70 3.27 -5.41
CA LEU A 18 9.77 2.33 -5.75
C LEU A 18 11.07 2.65 -4.98
N VAL A 19 11.45 3.92 -4.95
CA VAL A 19 12.63 4.37 -4.20
C VAL A 19 12.46 4.11 -2.70
N GLY A 20 11.30 4.43 -2.14
CA GLY A 20 10.97 4.15 -0.74
C GLY A 20 11.05 2.65 -0.41
N SER A 21 10.45 1.79 -1.25
CA SER A 21 10.52 0.33 -1.08
C SER A 21 11.95 -0.19 -1.20
N ALA A 22 12.76 0.35 -2.12
CA ALA A 22 14.17 -0.06 -2.27
C ALA A 22 15.00 0.34 -1.04
N ILE A 23 14.78 1.53 -0.46
CA ILE A 23 15.44 1.97 0.78
C ILE A 23 15.06 1.03 1.93
N LEU A 24 13.76 0.73 2.10
CA LEU A 24 13.27 -0.22 3.10
C LEU A 24 13.86 -1.60 2.88
N GLY A 25 13.86 -2.07 1.62
CA GLY A 25 14.41 -3.35 1.20
C GLY A 25 15.91 -3.49 1.42
N PHE A 26 16.65 -2.40 1.52
CA PHE A 26 18.08 -2.42 1.87
C PHE A 26 18.30 -2.35 3.38
N VAL A 27 17.62 -1.42 4.07
CA VAL A 27 17.90 -1.11 5.48
C VAL A 27 17.30 -2.16 6.42
N CYS A 28 16.04 -2.54 6.22
CA CYS A 28 15.38 -3.49 7.11
C CYS A 28 16.09 -4.85 7.15
N PRO A 29 16.48 -5.48 6.02
CA PRO A 29 17.24 -6.73 6.07
C PRO A 29 18.65 -6.57 6.66
N SER A 30 19.28 -5.39 6.51
CA SER A 30 20.55 -5.10 7.15
C SER A 30 20.44 -5.19 8.67
N VAL A 31 19.40 -4.58 9.25
CA VAL A 31 19.07 -4.67 10.68
C VAL A 31 18.65 -6.10 11.04
N GLY A 32 17.78 -6.70 10.24
CA GLY A 32 17.25 -8.05 10.44
C GLY A 32 18.34 -9.13 10.49
N ALA A 33 19.40 -8.98 9.68
CA ALA A 33 20.54 -9.89 9.70
C ALA A 33 21.18 -9.97 11.10
N TYR A 34 21.36 -8.84 11.78
CA TYR A 34 21.88 -8.84 13.15
C TYR A 34 20.91 -9.43 14.16
N LEU A 35 19.60 -9.18 14.01
CA LEU A 35 18.59 -9.79 14.89
C LEU A 35 18.55 -11.32 14.73
N ILE A 36 18.74 -11.84 13.50
CA ILE A 36 18.83 -13.28 13.24
C ILE A 36 20.10 -13.87 13.87
N LEU A 37 21.24 -13.19 13.76
CA LEU A 37 22.51 -13.63 14.37
C LEU A 37 22.39 -13.70 15.90
N ARG A 38 21.65 -12.79 16.49
CA ARG A 38 21.38 -12.77 17.95
C ARG A 38 20.28 -13.74 18.39
N ARG A 39 19.67 -14.45 17.48
CA ARG A 39 18.51 -15.34 17.75
C ARG A 39 17.29 -14.60 18.34
N THR A 40 17.15 -13.31 18.07
CA THR A 40 16.04 -12.46 18.54
C THR A 40 15.06 -12.15 17.42
N ILE A 41 14.74 -13.10 16.55
CA ILE A 41 13.85 -12.93 15.39
C ILE A 41 12.46 -12.46 15.81
N PHE A 42 11.94 -12.97 16.94
CA PHE A 42 10.63 -12.56 17.48
C PHE A 42 10.55 -11.08 17.84
N LEU A 43 11.67 -10.41 18.11
CA LEU A 43 11.73 -8.98 18.31
C LEU A 43 11.30 -8.24 17.01
N GLY A 44 11.75 -8.75 15.85
CA GLY A 44 11.40 -8.24 14.54
C GLY A 44 9.91 -8.39 14.20
N LEU A 45 9.19 -9.33 14.82
CA LEU A 45 7.75 -9.48 14.70
C LEU A 45 7.00 -8.57 15.68
N THR A 46 7.47 -8.52 16.93
CA THR A 46 6.79 -7.82 18.02
C THR A 46 6.87 -6.31 17.89
N LEU A 47 8.06 -5.76 17.55
CA LEU A 47 8.25 -4.32 17.49
C LEU A 47 7.40 -3.62 16.43
N PRO A 48 7.22 -4.13 15.19
CA PRO A 48 6.30 -3.53 14.23
C PRO A 48 4.86 -3.46 14.73
N GLN A 49 4.41 -4.48 15.46
CA GLN A 49 3.07 -4.48 16.04
C GLN A 49 2.93 -3.47 17.19
N VAL A 50 3.96 -3.35 18.03
CA VAL A 50 4.02 -2.32 19.09
C VAL A 50 4.05 -0.91 18.48
N ALA A 51 4.81 -0.70 17.42
CA ALA A 51 4.86 0.54 16.68
C ALA A 51 3.48 0.92 16.12
N ALA A 52 2.75 -0.06 15.55
CA ALA A 52 1.39 0.12 15.08
C ALA A 52 0.42 0.53 16.20
N ALA A 53 0.52 -0.11 17.38
CA ALA A 53 -0.25 0.28 18.56
C ALA A 53 0.05 1.73 18.99
N GLY A 54 1.33 2.15 18.87
CA GLY A 54 1.74 3.52 19.16
C GLY A 54 1.15 4.54 18.19
N VAL A 55 1.08 4.21 16.89
CA VAL A 55 0.39 5.03 15.89
C VAL A 55 -1.08 5.19 16.25
N ALA A 56 -1.80 4.08 16.49
CA ALA A 56 -3.21 4.10 16.83
C ALA A 56 -3.48 4.88 18.13
N PHE A 57 -2.62 4.73 19.14
CA PHE A 57 -2.68 5.50 20.38
C PHE A 57 -2.53 7.01 20.14
N ALA A 58 -1.57 7.42 19.32
CA ALA A 58 -1.32 8.83 19.03
C ALA A 58 -2.54 9.49 18.37
N PHE A 59 -3.20 8.82 17.43
CA PHE A 59 -4.42 9.31 16.80
C PHE A 59 -5.61 9.36 17.77
N TRP A 60 -5.74 8.38 18.65
CA TRP A 60 -6.75 8.42 19.71
C TRP A 60 -6.53 9.60 20.69
N MET A 61 -5.31 9.84 21.11
CA MET A 61 -4.95 11.01 21.95
C MET A 61 -5.22 12.34 21.22
N ALA A 62 -4.99 12.40 19.91
CA ALA A 62 -5.30 13.58 19.09
C ALA A 62 -6.79 13.93 19.16
N GLN A 63 -7.67 12.94 19.08
CA GLN A 63 -9.12 13.12 19.18
C GLN A 63 -9.56 13.65 20.54
N LEU A 64 -8.85 13.30 21.63
CA LEU A 64 -9.10 13.82 22.99
C LEU A 64 -8.69 15.27 23.20
N GLY A 65 -8.23 15.97 22.15
CA GLY A 65 -7.87 17.38 22.19
C GLY A 65 -6.38 17.65 22.45
N PHE A 66 -5.57 16.63 22.69
CA PHE A 66 -4.13 16.81 22.90
C PHE A 66 -3.40 17.29 21.63
N ALA A 67 -3.99 17.13 20.45
CA ALA A 67 -3.46 17.65 19.19
C ALA A 67 -3.41 19.19 19.17
N ALA A 68 -4.29 19.87 19.88
CA ALA A 68 -4.28 21.34 19.98
C ALA A 68 -3.01 21.89 20.65
N ALA A 69 -2.34 21.08 21.48
CA ALA A 69 -1.07 21.44 22.12
C ALA A 69 0.15 21.28 21.19
N PHE A 70 0.01 20.53 20.09
CA PHE A 70 1.08 20.26 19.13
C PHE A 70 0.54 20.49 17.71
N PRO A 71 0.76 21.65 17.08
CA PRO A 71 0.37 21.92 15.71
C PRO A 71 1.31 21.17 14.72
N ALA A 72 1.35 19.85 14.84
CA ALA A 72 2.14 18.96 14.00
C ALA A 72 1.23 18.28 12.99
N SER A 73 1.78 17.93 11.81
CA SER A 73 1.03 17.13 10.84
C SER A 73 0.65 15.77 11.45
N GLU A 74 -0.49 15.22 11.06
CA GLU A 74 -1.01 13.94 11.56
C GLU A 74 0.03 12.80 11.48
N ARG A 75 0.82 12.77 10.41
CA ARG A 75 1.92 11.80 10.24
C ARG A 75 3.04 11.98 11.27
N PHE A 76 3.35 13.21 11.65
CA PHE A 76 4.34 13.47 12.69
C PHE A 76 3.87 12.96 14.06
N LEU A 77 2.58 13.13 14.34
CA LEU A 77 1.96 12.62 15.57
C LEU A 77 2.02 11.08 15.62
N GLY A 78 1.64 10.42 14.52
CA GLY A 78 1.79 8.97 14.38
C GLY A 78 3.23 8.50 14.57
N MET A 79 4.21 9.23 14.03
CA MET A 79 5.64 8.92 14.17
C MET A 79 6.10 9.05 15.64
N ALA A 80 5.66 10.08 16.34
CA ALA A 80 5.96 10.27 17.75
C ALA A 80 5.38 9.12 18.61
N GLY A 81 4.13 8.71 18.35
CA GLY A 81 3.48 7.57 19.03
C GLY A 81 4.18 6.24 18.75
N SER A 82 4.52 5.99 17.50
CA SER A 82 5.28 4.80 17.08
C SER A 82 6.64 4.72 17.77
N LEU A 83 7.41 5.80 17.78
CA LEU A 83 8.70 5.88 18.46
C LEU A 83 8.57 5.68 19.96
N LEU A 84 7.61 6.37 20.59
CA LEU A 84 7.38 6.28 22.04
C LEU A 84 7.10 4.83 22.46
N PHE A 85 6.13 4.17 21.82
CA PHE A 85 5.76 2.80 22.15
C PHE A 85 6.91 1.82 21.88
N THR A 86 7.61 1.98 20.76
CA THR A 86 8.75 1.12 20.41
C THR A 86 9.89 1.26 21.42
N PHE A 87 10.24 2.48 21.83
CA PHE A 87 11.31 2.68 22.83
C PHE A 87 10.91 2.23 24.22
N VAL A 88 9.65 2.48 24.63
CA VAL A 88 9.13 1.95 25.91
C VAL A 88 9.18 0.43 25.92
N ALA A 89 8.75 -0.23 24.85
CA ALA A 89 8.82 -1.68 24.73
C ALA A 89 10.26 -2.21 24.80
N LEU A 90 11.19 -1.56 24.10
CA LEU A 90 12.60 -1.93 24.16
C LEU A 90 13.18 -1.80 25.56
N LEU A 91 12.87 -0.73 26.29
CA LEU A 91 13.28 -0.54 27.67
C LEU A 91 12.69 -1.62 28.60
N LEU A 92 11.41 -1.95 28.41
CA LEU A 92 10.76 -3.03 29.16
C LEU A 92 11.39 -4.39 28.85
N PHE A 93 11.68 -4.69 27.60
CA PHE A 93 12.36 -5.93 27.22
C PHE A 93 13.75 -6.01 27.82
N ALA A 94 14.56 -4.94 27.75
CA ALA A 94 15.88 -4.88 28.36
C ALA A 94 15.82 -5.05 29.90
N TYR A 95 14.82 -4.45 30.54
CA TYR A 95 14.60 -4.58 31.98
C TYR A 95 14.26 -6.02 32.38
N PHE A 96 13.32 -6.66 31.67
CA PHE A 96 12.90 -8.02 31.95
C PHE A 96 13.97 -9.07 31.59
N GLU A 97 14.79 -8.81 30.57
CA GLU A 97 15.93 -9.67 30.22
C GLU A 97 16.95 -9.74 31.36
N ARG A 98 17.21 -8.61 32.03
CA ARG A 98 18.12 -8.56 33.21
C ARG A 98 17.59 -9.31 34.42
N ARG A 99 16.29 -9.42 34.58
CA ARG A 99 15.69 -10.13 35.72
C ARG A 99 15.64 -11.65 35.57
N GLY A 100 15.92 -12.19 34.39
CA GLY A 100 16.08 -13.63 34.16
C GLY A 100 14.82 -14.50 34.36
N LYS A 101 13.64 -13.92 34.62
CA LYS A 101 12.41 -14.68 34.87
C LYS A 101 11.64 -14.95 33.57
N GLY A 102 11.39 -16.21 33.24
CA GLY A 102 10.62 -16.64 32.06
C GLY A 102 11.41 -16.65 30.76
N THR A 103 10.82 -17.24 29.70
CA THR A 103 11.42 -17.29 28.37
C THR A 103 11.32 -15.95 27.63
N ALA A 104 12.38 -15.53 26.97
CA ALA A 104 12.37 -14.29 26.18
C ALA A 104 11.28 -14.33 25.08
N GLU A 105 11.12 -15.48 24.44
CA GLU A 105 10.11 -15.72 23.39
C GLU A 105 8.68 -15.57 23.92
N GLY A 106 8.36 -16.11 25.09
CA GLY A 106 7.04 -15.98 25.70
C GLY A 106 6.68 -14.53 26.02
N ARG A 107 7.64 -13.72 26.48
CA ARG A 107 7.42 -12.28 26.74
C ARG A 107 7.18 -11.52 25.43
N LEU A 108 7.93 -11.82 24.39
CA LEU A 108 7.74 -11.20 23.07
C LEU A 108 6.40 -11.58 22.45
N ALA A 109 5.98 -12.85 22.57
CA ALA A 109 4.68 -13.31 22.09
C ALA A 109 3.51 -12.62 22.84
N ALA A 110 3.61 -12.50 24.18
CA ALA A 110 2.62 -11.78 24.97
C ALA A 110 2.55 -10.30 24.59
N ALA A 111 3.69 -9.64 24.40
CA ALA A 111 3.73 -8.24 23.96
C ALA A 111 3.16 -8.05 22.55
N TYR A 112 3.38 -8.99 21.63
CA TYR A 112 2.77 -9.00 20.30
C TYR A 112 1.25 -9.07 20.37
N ALA A 113 0.71 -10.00 21.17
CA ALA A 113 -0.73 -10.15 21.34
C ALA A 113 -1.35 -8.92 22.00
N LEU A 114 -0.70 -8.36 23.04
CA LEU A 114 -1.15 -7.14 23.71
C LEU A 114 -1.14 -5.95 22.74
N ALA A 115 -0.07 -5.76 21.98
CA ALA A 115 0.04 -4.66 21.02
C ALA A 115 -1.04 -4.77 19.93
N GLY A 116 -1.30 -5.98 19.42
CA GLY A 116 -2.39 -6.22 18.46
C GLY A 116 -3.76 -5.87 19.02
N ALA A 117 -4.05 -6.30 20.26
CA ALA A 117 -5.30 -5.96 20.93
C ALA A 117 -5.45 -4.45 21.17
N LEU A 118 -4.37 -3.78 21.62
CA LEU A 118 -4.36 -2.33 21.84
C LEU A 118 -4.57 -1.56 20.54
N THR A 119 -3.95 -1.99 19.43
CA THR A 119 -4.15 -1.37 18.12
C THR A 119 -5.63 -1.34 17.75
N ILE A 120 -6.31 -2.50 17.84
CA ILE A 120 -7.74 -2.62 17.53
C ILE A 120 -8.59 -1.76 18.49
N LEU A 121 -8.31 -1.79 19.80
CA LEU A 121 -9.05 -0.99 20.76
C LEU A 121 -8.93 0.51 20.51
N PHE A 122 -7.73 1.02 20.23
CA PHE A 122 -7.54 2.44 19.92
C PHE A 122 -8.22 2.85 18.61
N ILE A 123 -8.30 1.97 17.61
CA ILE A 123 -9.06 2.21 16.38
C ILE A 123 -10.55 2.32 16.70
N VAL A 124 -11.11 1.38 17.45
CA VAL A 124 -12.54 1.39 17.84
C VAL A 124 -12.91 2.62 18.65
N PHE A 125 -11.99 3.11 19.51
CA PHE A 125 -12.21 4.35 20.27
C PHE A 125 -12.06 5.62 19.43
N ASN A 126 -11.64 5.52 18.15
CA ASN A 126 -11.49 6.62 17.22
C ASN A 126 -12.24 6.36 15.89
N PRO A 127 -13.58 6.35 15.87
CA PRO A 127 -14.34 6.04 14.66
C PRO A 127 -14.12 7.03 13.51
N ALA A 128 -13.81 8.28 13.83
CA ALA A 128 -13.52 9.30 12.80
C ALA A 128 -12.18 9.09 12.10
N GLY A 129 -11.20 8.51 12.80
CA GLY A 129 -9.87 8.20 12.28
C GLY A 129 -9.68 6.76 11.77
N GLU A 130 -10.72 5.92 11.83
CA GLU A 130 -10.60 4.51 11.50
C GLU A 130 -10.03 4.26 10.10
N ILE A 131 -10.58 4.94 9.10
CA ILE A 131 -10.16 4.79 7.69
C ILE A 131 -8.70 5.20 7.51
N GLU A 132 -8.30 6.30 8.14
CA GLU A 132 -6.96 6.85 8.04
C GLU A 132 -5.92 5.98 8.76
N ILE A 133 -6.22 5.54 9.97
CA ILE A 133 -5.37 4.62 10.75
C ILE A 133 -5.23 3.29 10.01
N LEU A 134 -6.32 2.71 9.50
CA LEU A 134 -6.29 1.49 8.72
C LEU A 134 -5.51 1.66 7.40
N GLY A 135 -5.61 2.82 6.75
CA GLY A 135 -4.81 3.17 5.57
C GLY A 135 -3.31 3.15 5.89
N MET A 136 -2.90 3.81 6.98
CA MET A 136 -1.50 3.83 7.42
C MET A 136 -1.00 2.44 7.85
N LEU A 137 -1.83 1.65 8.55
CA LEU A 137 -1.46 0.29 8.98
C LEU A 137 -1.42 -0.72 7.82
N LYS A 138 -2.22 -0.52 6.77
CA LYS A 138 -2.12 -1.33 5.53
C LYS A 138 -0.85 -1.05 4.74
N GLY A 139 -0.17 0.07 5.02
CA GLY A 139 1.12 0.39 4.43
C GLY A 139 1.01 0.79 2.96
N GLU A 140 0.40 1.92 2.69
CA GLU A 140 0.40 2.50 1.35
C GLU A 140 1.72 3.23 1.08
N VAL A 141 2.81 2.49 0.83
CA VAL A 141 4.09 3.05 0.32
C VAL A 141 3.86 3.88 -0.95
N LEU A 142 2.77 3.58 -1.67
CA LEU A 142 2.37 4.27 -2.90
C LEU A 142 2.00 5.75 -2.69
N SER A 143 1.71 6.20 -1.47
CA SER A 143 1.29 7.57 -1.17
C SER A 143 2.41 8.47 -0.63
N LEU A 144 3.68 8.04 -0.69
CA LEU A 144 4.82 8.79 -0.15
C LEU A 144 5.05 10.11 -0.91
N ALA A 145 4.97 11.22 -0.19
CA ALA A 145 5.34 12.54 -0.72
C ALA A 145 6.87 12.69 -0.83
N LYS A 146 7.34 13.53 -1.76
CA LYS A 146 8.79 13.77 -1.94
C LYS A 146 9.52 14.23 -0.67
N GLY A 147 8.84 14.95 0.22
CA GLY A 147 9.39 15.37 1.52
C GLY A 147 9.63 14.20 2.48
N GLU A 148 8.74 13.23 2.46
CA GLU A 148 8.80 12.03 3.33
C GLU A 148 9.93 11.09 2.92
N ILE A 149 10.20 10.97 1.62
CA ILE A 149 11.34 10.20 1.11
C ILE A 149 12.67 10.79 1.60
N LYS A 150 12.78 12.13 1.67
CA LYS A 150 13.99 12.77 2.22
C LYS A 150 14.17 12.45 3.70
N LEU A 151 13.09 12.48 4.49
CA LEU A 151 13.12 12.09 5.89
C LEU A 151 13.50 10.62 6.05
N LEU A 152 12.86 9.73 5.27
CA LEU A 152 13.15 8.31 5.24
C LEU A 152 14.62 8.05 4.89
N ALA A 153 15.12 8.68 3.84
CA ALA A 153 16.51 8.56 3.39
C ALA A 153 17.50 9.09 4.45
N ALA A 154 17.18 10.17 5.15
CA ALA A 154 18.03 10.72 6.21
C ALA A 154 18.11 9.77 7.41
N VAL A 155 16.96 9.32 7.93
CA VAL A 155 16.89 8.41 9.08
C VAL A 155 17.54 7.06 8.75
N PHE A 156 17.20 6.48 7.62
CA PHE A 156 17.74 5.18 7.23
C PHE A 156 19.18 5.27 6.78
N GLY A 157 19.61 6.38 6.16
CA GLY A 157 21.01 6.67 5.89
C GLY A 157 21.83 6.72 7.17
N PHE A 158 21.32 7.38 8.22
CA PHE A 158 21.93 7.39 9.54
C PHE A 158 22.05 5.97 10.13
N VAL A 159 20.99 5.17 10.06
CA VAL A 159 21.00 3.78 10.55
C VAL A 159 22.06 2.95 9.82
N VAL A 160 22.09 2.99 8.49
CA VAL A 160 23.07 2.26 7.67
C VAL A 160 24.48 2.72 7.98
N ALA A 161 24.71 4.03 8.07
CA ALA A 161 26.02 4.58 8.42
C ALA A 161 26.49 4.10 9.79
N ALA A 162 25.60 4.13 10.80
CA ALA A 162 25.91 3.62 12.13
C ALA A 162 26.20 2.10 12.11
N MET A 163 25.38 1.32 11.38
CA MET A 163 25.60 -0.13 11.26
C MET A 163 26.92 -0.47 10.53
N PHE A 164 27.29 0.30 9.53
CA PHE A 164 28.54 0.11 8.80
C PHE A 164 29.74 0.52 9.64
N LEU A 165 29.67 1.66 10.34
CA LEU A 165 30.75 2.19 11.17
C LEU A 165 31.04 1.26 12.36
N PHE A 166 29.99 0.79 13.03
CA PHE A 166 30.10 -0.07 14.21
C PHE A 166 29.93 -1.56 13.91
N ARG A 167 30.06 -1.98 12.65
CA ARG A 167 29.82 -3.38 12.22
C ARG A 167 30.61 -4.41 13.01
N ARG A 168 31.86 -4.08 13.39
CA ARG A 168 32.75 -4.99 14.16
C ARG A 168 32.19 -5.21 15.56
N GLU A 169 31.73 -4.14 16.20
CA GLU A 169 31.17 -4.15 17.55
C GLU A 169 29.85 -4.93 17.60
N PHE A 170 28.98 -4.67 16.62
CA PHE A 170 27.71 -5.39 16.52
C PHE A 170 27.90 -6.87 16.20
N LEU A 171 28.86 -7.23 15.35
CA LEU A 171 29.19 -8.62 15.07
C LEU A 171 29.73 -9.33 16.31
N LEU A 172 30.68 -8.70 17.04
CA LEU A 172 31.21 -9.25 18.26
C LEU A 172 30.11 -9.48 19.30
N SER A 173 29.26 -8.49 19.52
CA SER A 173 28.12 -8.56 20.42
C SER A 173 27.08 -9.61 19.99
N ALA A 174 26.88 -9.83 18.68
CA ALA A 174 25.88 -10.77 18.18
C ALA A 174 26.36 -12.23 18.18
N PHE A 175 27.65 -12.47 18.01
CA PHE A 175 28.21 -13.82 17.80
C PHE A 175 28.68 -14.49 19.09
N ASP A 176 29.38 -13.76 19.96
CA ASP A 176 29.93 -14.32 21.20
C ASP A 176 29.81 -13.33 22.36
N ARG A 177 28.73 -13.51 23.12
CA ARG A 177 28.39 -12.66 24.26
C ARG A 177 29.41 -12.81 25.40
N ASP A 178 29.94 -14.01 25.59
CA ASP A 178 30.87 -14.32 26.67
C ASP A 178 32.27 -13.77 26.35
N LEU A 179 32.74 -13.95 25.11
CA LEU A 179 34.00 -13.36 24.65
C LEU A 179 33.95 -11.82 24.67
N SER A 180 32.83 -11.25 24.28
CA SER A 180 32.63 -9.81 24.32
C SER A 180 32.64 -9.25 25.74
N PHE A 181 32.07 -9.96 26.70
CA PHE A 181 32.15 -9.60 28.12
C PHE A 181 33.57 -9.64 28.66
N LEU A 182 34.35 -10.66 28.29
CA LEU A 182 35.74 -10.82 28.71
C LEU A 182 36.67 -9.75 28.12
N LEU A 183 36.48 -9.37 26.85
CA LEU A 183 37.33 -8.41 26.16
C LEU A 183 37.08 -6.95 26.52
N LYS A 184 35.84 -6.58 26.82
CA LYS A 184 35.41 -5.17 26.97
C LYS A 184 34.71 -4.87 28.30
N GLY A 185 34.62 -5.80 29.23
CA GLY A 185 34.03 -5.57 30.57
C GLY A 185 32.53 -5.33 30.57
N GLY A 186 31.83 -5.54 29.44
CA GLY A 186 30.39 -5.41 29.30
C GLY A 186 29.95 -4.92 27.94
N ASN A 187 29.06 -5.66 27.31
CA ASN A 187 28.55 -5.38 25.95
C ASN A 187 27.21 -4.64 25.92
N THR A 188 26.71 -4.27 27.09
CA THR A 188 25.36 -3.71 27.26
C THR A 188 25.11 -2.48 26.39
N LEU A 189 26.14 -1.65 26.19
CA LEU A 189 26.02 -0.40 25.42
C LEU A 189 25.79 -0.69 23.93
N TRP A 190 26.56 -1.62 23.35
CA TRP A 190 26.42 -1.99 21.93
C TRP A 190 25.12 -2.74 21.65
N ASP A 191 24.65 -3.53 22.62
CA ASP A 191 23.35 -4.18 22.56
C ASP A 191 22.22 -3.16 22.55
N VAL A 192 22.26 -2.18 23.43
CA VAL A 192 21.29 -1.09 23.51
C VAL A 192 21.30 -0.26 22.22
N ILE A 193 22.48 0.10 21.71
CA ILE A 193 22.57 0.88 20.46
C ILE A 193 21.98 0.09 19.29
N LEU A 194 22.27 -1.21 19.16
CA LEU A 194 21.69 -2.03 18.11
C LEU A 194 20.14 -2.10 18.21
N TYR A 195 19.61 -2.29 19.41
CA TYR A 195 18.17 -2.30 19.63
C TYR A 195 17.53 -0.94 19.37
N LEU A 196 18.21 0.16 19.71
CA LEU A 196 17.72 1.52 19.40
C LEU A 196 17.70 1.78 17.90
N LEU A 197 18.74 1.35 17.15
CA LEU A 197 18.78 1.46 15.69
C LEU A 197 17.69 0.60 15.04
N ALA A 198 17.47 -0.61 15.54
CA ALA A 198 16.39 -1.48 15.11
C ALA A 198 15.02 -0.86 15.40
N GLY A 199 14.81 -0.36 16.61
CA GLY A 199 13.58 0.31 17.00
C GLY A 199 13.28 1.56 16.17
N LEU A 200 14.30 2.38 15.91
CA LEU A 200 14.18 3.57 15.05
C LEU A 200 13.78 3.19 13.63
N SER A 201 14.45 2.17 13.05
CA SER A 201 14.14 1.69 11.70
C SER A 201 12.72 1.15 11.59
N ILE A 202 12.30 0.37 12.59
CA ILE A 202 10.96 -0.22 12.63
C ILE A 202 9.90 0.85 12.84
N ALA A 203 10.08 1.76 13.80
CA ALA A 203 9.09 2.78 14.12
C ALA A 203 8.82 3.73 12.94
N VAL A 204 9.88 4.20 12.26
CA VAL A 204 9.75 5.04 11.06
C VAL A 204 9.20 4.23 9.87
N GLY A 205 9.67 3.00 9.70
CA GLY A 205 9.25 2.12 8.63
C GLY A 205 7.76 1.76 8.71
N VAL A 206 7.23 1.49 9.90
CA VAL A 206 5.81 1.09 10.09
C VAL A 206 4.85 2.17 9.61
N ILE A 207 5.15 3.43 9.84
CA ILE A 207 4.30 4.54 9.38
C ILE A 207 4.30 4.66 7.87
N MET A 208 5.44 4.37 7.24
CA MET A 208 5.61 4.53 5.79
C MET A 208 5.13 3.30 5.01
N ALA A 209 5.26 2.11 5.59
CA ALA A 209 5.07 0.85 4.87
C ALA A 209 4.18 -0.17 5.59
N GLY A 210 3.71 0.16 6.79
CA GLY A 210 2.90 -0.74 7.63
C GLY A 210 3.69 -1.86 8.32
N PRO A 211 3.13 -2.43 9.39
CA PRO A 211 3.83 -3.41 10.23
C PRO A 211 4.12 -4.73 9.50
N LEU A 212 3.22 -5.18 8.62
CA LEU A 212 3.38 -6.44 7.88
C LEU A 212 4.58 -6.38 6.93
N LEU A 213 4.69 -5.29 6.17
CA LEU A 213 5.76 -5.14 5.18
C LEU A 213 7.11 -4.96 5.86
N ILE A 214 7.18 -4.17 6.95
CA ILE A 214 8.41 -4.00 7.71
C ILE A 214 8.90 -5.30 8.32
N PHE A 215 8.02 -6.10 8.91
CA PHE A 215 8.36 -7.44 9.36
C PHE A 215 8.87 -8.32 8.22
N GLY A 216 8.17 -8.32 7.09
CA GLY A 216 8.56 -9.06 5.89
C GLY A 216 9.97 -8.71 5.41
N PHE A 217 10.29 -7.43 5.24
CA PHE A 217 11.62 -6.98 4.84
C PHE A 217 12.70 -7.27 5.89
N LEU A 218 12.36 -7.17 7.16
CA LEU A 218 13.33 -7.39 8.23
C LEU A 218 13.78 -8.85 8.31
N VAL A 219 12.88 -9.79 8.06
CA VAL A 219 13.10 -11.21 8.36
C VAL A 219 13.32 -12.05 7.11
N LEU A 220 12.47 -11.92 6.07
CA LEU A 220 12.47 -12.85 4.95
C LEU A 220 13.74 -12.83 4.10
N PRO A 221 14.30 -11.66 3.69
CA PRO A 221 15.53 -11.64 2.90
C PRO A 221 16.72 -12.16 3.68
N ALA A 222 16.79 -11.84 4.98
CA ALA A 222 17.88 -12.30 5.83
C ALA A 222 17.80 -13.82 6.10
N LEU A 223 16.59 -14.38 6.28
CA LEU A 223 16.38 -15.82 6.34
C LEU A 223 16.70 -16.51 5.02
N ALA A 224 16.37 -15.89 3.87
CA ALA A 224 16.68 -16.42 2.55
C ALA A 224 18.20 -16.39 2.24
N ALA A 225 18.93 -15.39 2.76
CA ALA A 225 20.38 -15.31 2.61
C ALA A 225 21.13 -16.42 3.37
N LYS A 226 20.64 -16.83 4.55
CA LYS A 226 21.32 -17.76 5.45
C LYS A 226 21.67 -19.13 4.82
N PRO A 227 20.77 -19.81 4.06
CA PRO A 227 21.11 -21.09 3.43
C PRO A 227 22.06 -20.95 2.24
N ILE A 228 22.20 -19.76 1.63
CA ILE A 228 22.97 -19.53 0.41
C ILE A 228 24.45 -19.33 0.71
N VAL A 229 24.80 -18.66 1.80
CA VAL A 229 26.16 -18.26 2.12
C VAL A 229 26.66 -18.85 3.42
N LYS A 230 27.96 -19.20 3.47
CA LYS A 230 28.63 -19.77 4.66
C LYS A 230 29.38 -18.70 5.47
N GLY A 231 29.76 -17.59 4.84
CA GLY A 231 30.55 -16.54 5.46
C GLY A 231 29.71 -15.42 6.04
N MET A 232 30.09 -14.94 7.23
CA MET A 232 29.36 -13.85 7.93
C MET A 232 29.32 -12.56 7.14
N THR A 233 30.42 -12.14 6.53
CA THR A 233 30.48 -10.92 5.70
C THR A 233 29.60 -11.05 4.47
N ALA A 234 29.61 -12.23 3.82
CA ALA A 234 28.74 -12.50 2.68
C ALA A 234 27.26 -12.47 3.08
N PHE A 235 26.92 -12.98 4.26
CA PHE A 235 25.56 -12.93 4.81
C PHE A 235 25.06 -11.50 5.00
N LEU A 236 25.88 -10.62 5.60
CA LEU A 236 25.54 -9.23 5.86
C LEU A 236 25.35 -8.39 4.58
N TRP A 237 25.99 -8.78 3.48
CA TRP A 237 25.79 -8.11 2.18
C TRP A 237 24.67 -8.74 1.36
N LEU A 238 24.53 -10.06 1.42
CA LEU A 238 23.50 -10.76 0.65
C LEU A 238 22.09 -10.46 1.15
N ALA A 239 21.90 -10.35 2.48
CA ALA A 239 20.58 -10.06 3.04
C ALA A 239 19.98 -8.76 2.52
N PRO A 240 20.63 -7.58 2.55
CA PRO A 240 20.09 -6.35 1.97
C PRO A 240 19.96 -6.41 0.44
N LEU A 241 20.85 -7.11 -0.28
CA LEU A 241 20.70 -7.30 -1.71
C LEU A 241 19.44 -8.08 -2.06
N LEU A 242 19.15 -9.15 -1.35
CA LEU A 242 17.89 -9.90 -1.51
C LEU A 242 16.67 -9.05 -1.11
N GLY A 243 16.81 -8.16 -0.12
CA GLY A 243 15.74 -7.25 0.26
C GLY A 243 15.42 -6.22 -0.84
N VAL A 244 16.43 -5.64 -1.48
CA VAL A 244 16.24 -4.75 -2.64
C VAL A 244 15.61 -5.52 -3.81
N LEU A 245 16.06 -6.75 -4.06
CA LEU A 245 15.48 -7.61 -5.08
C LEU A 245 14.00 -7.93 -4.79
N MET A 246 13.67 -8.24 -3.51
CA MET A 246 12.31 -8.46 -3.04
C MET A 246 11.43 -7.23 -3.30
N ALA A 247 11.90 -6.03 -2.91
CA ALA A 247 11.19 -4.78 -3.13
C ALA A 247 10.93 -4.51 -4.61
N PHE A 248 11.94 -4.74 -5.46
CA PHE A 248 11.82 -4.50 -6.89
C PHE A 248 10.85 -5.49 -7.57
N LEU A 249 10.97 -6.78 -7.25
CA LEU A 249 10.11 -7.82 -7.80
C LEU A 249 8.67 -7.70 -7.30
N GLY A 250 8.49 -7.44 -6.02
CA GLY A 250 7.17 -7.25 -5.44
C GLY A 250 6.48 -6.01 -5.96
N PHE A 251 7.22 -4.89 -6.11
CA PHE A 251 6.70 -3.68 -6.75
C PHE A 251 6.26 -3.93 -8.20
N TYR A 252 7.12 -4.59 -9.00
CA TYR A 252 6.80 -4.96 -10.37
C TYR A 252 5.55 -5.83 -10.45
N LEU A 253 5.46 -6.85 -9.58
CA LEU A 253 4.35 -7.77 -9.55
C LEU A 253 3.05 -7.10 -9.08
N SER A 254 3.14 -6.23 -8.07
CA SER A 254 2.03 -5.43 -7.56
C SER A 254 1.42 -4.55 -8.66
N VAL A 255 2.26 -3.83 -9.42
CA VAL A 255 1.80 -2.99 -10.52
C VAL A 255 1.21 -3.82 -11.66
N LYS A 256 1.80 -4.99 -11.97
CA LYS A 256 1.35 -5.85 -13.07
C LYS A 256 0.06 -6.59 -12.77
N LEU A 257 -0.13 -7.05 -11.52
CA LEU A 257 -1.29 -7.85 -11.09
C LEU A 257 -2.38 -7.00 -10.42
N ASP A 258 -2.16 -5.69 -10.30
CA ASP A 258 -3.06 -4.75 -9.60
C ASP A 258 -3.36 -5.22 -8.16
N THR A 259 -2.30 -5.60 -7.43
CA THR A 259 -2.39 -6.12 -6.07
C THR A 259 -1.79 -5.14 -5.05
N PRO A 260 -2.22 -5.17 -3.78
CA PRO A 260 -1.62 -4.33 -2.73
C PRO A 260 -0.12 -4.63 -2.58
N LEU A 261 0.71 -3.56 -2.55
CA LEU A 261 2.18 -3.69 -2.55
C LEU A 261 2.71 -4.49 -1.35
N GLY A 262 2.25 -4.18 -0.13
CA GLY A 262 2.73 -4.82 1.09
C GLY A 262 2.59 -6.35 1.10
N PRO A 263 1.38 -6.90 0.92
CA PRO A 263 1.18 -8.35 0.82
C PRO A 263 1.93 -9.00 -0.34
N THR A 264 2.06 -8.32 -1.48
CA THR A 264 2.76 -8.83 -2.66
C THR A 264 4.26 -8.95 -2.41
N ASP A 265 4.89 -7.93 -1.80
CA ASP A 265 6.29 -7.97 -1.39
C ASP A 265 6.55 -9.13 -0.42
N VAL A 266 5.69 -9.30 0.59
CA VAL A 266 5.82 -10.40 1.56
C VAL A 266 5.69 -11.77 0.88
N ALA A 267 4.74 -11.93 -0.05
CA ALA A 267 4.57 -13.16 -0.81
C ALA A 267 5.82 -13.48 -1.66
N VAL A 268 6.41 -12.48 -2.32
CA VAL A 268 7.68 -12.61 -3.05
C VAL A 268 8.81 -13.01 -2.09
N GLY A 269 8.90 -12.40 -0.91
CA GLY A 269 9.88 -12.74 0.10
C GLY A 269 9.76 -14.19 0.59
N CYS A 270 8.54 -14.66 0.82
CA CYS A 270 8.28 -16.06 1.18
C CYS A 270 8.67 -17.03 0.04
N ALA A 271 8.37 -16.68 -1.20
CA ALA A 271 8.78 -17.45 -2.37
C ALA A 271 10.31 -17.53 -2.48
N MET A 272 11.01 -16.40 -2.29
CA MET A 272 12.47 -16.35 -2.27
C MET A 272 13.05 -17.25 -1.18
N LEU A 273 12.48 -17.19 0.04
CA LEU A 273 12.90 -18.05 1.16
C LEU A 273 12.70 -19.53 0.84
N PHE A 274 11.54 -19.89 0.27
CA PHE A 274 11.24 -21.27 -0.11
C PHE A 274 12.23 -21.77 -1.16
N ILE A 275 12.49 -20.99 -2.21
CA ILE A 275 13.43 -21.34 -3.29
C ILE A 275 14.86 -21.45 -2.75
N ALA A 276 15.30 -20.56 -1.85
CA ALA A 276 16.61 -20.63 -1.23
C ALA A 276 16.82 -21.92 -0.43
N ASN A 277 15.80 -22.38 0.30
CA ASN A 277 15.86 -23.64 1.04
C ASN A 277 15.80 -24.86 0.11
N LEU A 278 14.98 -24.81 -0.93
CA LEU A 278 14.91 -25.87 -1.94
C LEU A 278 16.24 -26.02 -2.71
N ALA A 279 16.85 -24.90 -3.08
CA ALA A 279 18.17 -24.87 -3.73
C ALA A 279 19.28 -25.46 -2.85
N ARG A 280 19.17 -25.33 -1.52
CA ARG A 280 20.09 -25.98 -0.57
C ARG A 280 19.86 -27.49 -0.47
N ALA A 281 18.60 -27.95 -0.58
CA ALA A 281 18.25 -29.37 -0.52
C ALA A 281 18.66 -30.13 -1.80
N LEU A 282 18.71 -29.43 -2.93
CA LEU A 282 19.22 -29.95 -4.19
C LEU A 282 20.76 -29.79 -4.22
N PRO A 283 21.52 -30.72 -4.85
CA PRO A 283 22.98 -30.65 -4.91
C PRO A 283 23.48 -29.60 -5.91
N LEU A 284 23.03 -28.37 -5.76
CA LEU A 284 23.44 -27.22 -6.58
C LEU A 284 24.83 -26.73 -6.10
N ARG A 285 25.84 -26.85 -6.95
CA ARG A 285 27.27 -26.64 -6.62
C ARG A 285 27.70 -25.18 -6.38
N SER A 286 26.86 -24.18 -6.60
CA SER A 286 27.26 -22.77 -6.37
C SER A 286 26.09 -21.88 -5.91
N ALA A 287 26.38 -20.90 -5.04
CA ALA A 287 25.43 -19.87 -4.62
C ALA A 287 24.88 -19.04 -5.81
N ALA A 288 25.67 -18.90 -6.87
CA ALA A 288 25.28 -18.20 -8.09
C ALA A 288 24.16 -18.94 -8.86
N THR A 289 24.21 -20.29 -8.90
CA THR A 289 23.15 -21.09 -9.55
C THR A 289 21.87 -21.06 -8.74
N ALA A 290 21.93 -21.06 -7.41
CA ALA A 290 20.76 -20.87 -6.56
C ALA A 290 20.11 -19.50 -6.78
N LEU A 291 20.90 -18.44 -6.87
CA LEU A 291 20.42 -17.09 -7.16
C LEU A 291 19.82 -16.99 -8.57
N MET A 292 20.47 -17.59 -9.58
CA MET A 292 19.92 -17.66 -10.95
C MET A 292 18.59 -18.41 -11.00
N VAL A 293 18.46 -19.54 -10.29
CA VAL A 293 17.21 -20.31 -10.23
C VAL A 293 16.09 -19.46 -9.54
N ILE A 294 16.43 -18.72 -8.49
CA ILE A 294 15.51 -17.80 -7.83
C ILE A 294 15.00 -16.75 -8.82
N ILE A 295 15.92 -16.09 -9.51
CA ILE A 295 15.58 -15.06 -10.49
C ILE A 295 14.79 -15.67 -11.66
N ALA A 296 15.23 -16.77 -12.23
CA ALA A 296 14.58 -17.42 -13.36
C ALA A 296 13.16 -17.93 -13.03
N SER A 297 12.94 -18.51 -11.84
CA SER A 297 11.60 -19.00 -11.46
C SER A 297 10.62 -17.86 -11.19
N LEU A 298 11.08 -16.72 -10.65
CA LEU A 298 10.26 -15.53 -10.47
C LEU A 298 9.88 -14.89 -11.82
N PHE A 299 10.76 -14.93 -12.82
CA PHE A 299 10.45 -14.45 -14.17
C PHE A 299 9.61 -15.45 -15.00
N ALA A 300 9.75 -16.76 -14.80
CA ALA A 300 8.98 -17.77 -15.51
C ALA A 300 7.47 -17.72 -15.16
N GLY A 301 7.12 -17.39 -13.91
CA GLY A 301 5.73 -17.17 -13.50
C GLY A 301 5.05 -15.95 -14.14
N CYS A 302 5.84 -15.04 -14.76
CA CYS A 302 5.32 -13.81 -15.35
C CYS A 302 4.86 -13.93 -16.82
N ALA A 303 4.95 -15.10 -17.44
CA ALA A 303 4.74 -15.22 -18.90
C ALA A 303 3.26 -15.27 -19.36
N SER A 304 2.28 -15.30 -18.46
CA SER A 304 0.88 -15.56 -18.80
C SER A 304 -0.15 -14.50 -18.38
N VAL A 305 0.24 -13.25 -18.16
CA VAL A 305 -0.75 -12.18 -17.96
C VAL A 305 -1.16 -11.62 -19.31
N GLN A 306 -2.38 -11.90 -19.72
CA GLN A 306 -3.00 -11.33 -20.91
C GLN A 306 -3.04 -9.80 -20.83
N ALA A 307 -2.69 -9.14 -21.92
CA ALA A 307 -2.88 -7.69 -22.05
C ALA A 307 -4.36 -7.33 -21.79
N PRO A 308 -4.66 -6.18 -21.17
CA PRO A 308 -6.04 -5.76 -20.94
C PRO A 308 -6.78 -5.73 -22.29
N ALA A 309 -7.93 -6.42 -22.31
CA ALA A 309 -8.73 -6.51 -23.53
C ALA A 309 -9.15 -5.11 -23.99
N ALA A 310 -9.00 -4.83 -25.26
CA ALA A 310 -9.48 -3.58 -25.87
C ALA A 310 -11.01 -3.49 -25.71
N PHE A 311 -11.53 -2.28 -25.56
CA PHE A 311 -12.96 -2.06 -25.54
C PHE A 311 -13.58 -2.57 -26.85
N PRO A 312 -14.70 -3.33 -26.82
CA PRO A 312 -15.28 -3.91 -28.01
C PRO A 312 -15.64 -2.84 -29.07
N ALA A 313 -15.55 -3.25 -30.35
CA ALA A 313 -15.95 -2.39 -31.47
C ALA A 313 -17.46 -2.10 -31.43
N PRO A 314 -17.92 -0.94 -31.95
CA PRO A 314 -19.33 -0.61 -32.02
C PRO A 314 -20.10 -1.64 -32.86
N GLY A 315 -21.21 -2.15 -32.30
CA GLY A 315 -22.11 -3.09 -32.93
C GLY A 315 -23.52 -2.48 -33.09
N SER A 316 -24.43 -3.21 -33.73
CA SER A 316 -25.81 -2.77 -33.93
C SER A 316 -26.70 -2.88 -32.67
N ALA A 317 -26.19 -3.47 -31.57
CA ALA A 317 -26.93 -3.62 -30.34
C ALA A 317 -26.95 -2.31 -29.54
N PRO A 318 -28.13 -1.90 -28.97
CA PRO A 318 -28.18 -0.71 -28.13
C PRO A 318 -27.34 -0.87 -26.87
N LEU A 319 -26.59 0.18 -26.52
CA LEU A 319 -25.78 0.27 -25.33
C LEU A 319 -26.46 1.14 -24.27
N TRP A 320 -26.68 0.59 -23.10
CA TRP A 320 -27.27 1.24 -21.96
C TRP A 320 -26.17 1.63 -20.97
N LEU A 321 -26.25 2.85 -20.43
CA LEU A 321 -25.36 3.32 -19.37
C LEU A 321 -26.09 3.24 -18.03
N ALA A 322 -25.65 2.35 -17.16
CA ALA A 322 -26.12 2.33 -15.79
C ALA A 322 -25.70 3.61 -15.05
N ARG A 323 -26.49 4.04 -14.06
CA ARG A 323 -26.03 5.06 -13.13
C ARG A 323 -24.82 4.50 -12.37
N PRO A 324 -23.69 5.23 -12.29
CA PRO A 324 -22.54 4.77 -11.53
C PRO A 324 -22.91 4.42 -10.09
N SER A 325 -22.44 3.31 -9.57
CA SER A 325 -22.63 2.94 -8.16
C SER A 325 -21.58 3.64 -7.28
N ASN A 326 -21.93 3.81 -6.02
CA ASN A 326 -21.07 4.38 -4.98
C ASN A 326 -21.23 3.52 -3.72
N ASP A 327 -20.79 2.27 -3.79
CA ASP A 327 -20.93 1.30 -2.69
C ASP A 327 -20.08 1.70 -1.46
N THR A 328 -19.13 2.61 -1.63
CA THR A 328 -18.26 3.13 -0.57
C THR A 328 -18.79 4.38 0.14
N ASN A 329 -19.99 4.85 -0.21
CA ASN A 329 -20.61 6.07 0.34
C ASN A 329 -19.71 7.32 0.29
N LEU A 330 -18.94 7.47 -0.80
CA LEU A 330 -18.09 8.64 -1.00
C LEU A 330 -18.92 9.91 -1.22
N ASN A 331 -18.44 11.04 -0.71
CA ASN A 331 -19.01 12.33 -1.04
C ASN A 331 -18.57 12.76 -2.45
N LEU A 332 -19.38 12.45 -3.45
CA LEU A 332 -19.12 12.73 -4.87
C LEU A 332 -19.78 14.03 -5.36
N ALA A 333 -20.31 14.85 -4.45
CA ALA A 333 -20.85 16.17 -4.81
C ALA A 333 -19.70 17.09 -5.25
N LEU A 334 -19.90 17.79 -6.37
CA LEU A 334 -18.92 18.77 -6.85
C LEU A 334 -18.88 19.96 -5.88
N PRO A 335 -17.67 20.43 -5.51
CA PRO A 335 -17.54 21.61 -4.68
C PRO A 335 -18.07 22.84 -5.42
N GLU A 336 -18.96 23.57 -4.79
CA GLU A 336 -19.58 24.76 -5.36
C GLU A 336 -18.80 26.02 -4.99
N ASN A 337 -18.55 26.90 -5.95
CA ASN A 337 -17.80 28.14 -5.74
C ASN A 337 -18.63 29.27 -5.10
N ASN A 338 -19.91 29.03 -4.76
CA ASN A 338 -20.77 30.04 -4.20
C ASN A 338 -20.96 29.88 -2.69
N PRO A 339 -20.26 30.68 -1.84
CA PRO A 339 -20.33 30.54 -0.40
C PRO A 339 -21.70 30.81 0.21
N LEU A 340 -22.56 31.59 -0.48
CA LEU A 340 -23.92 31.89 0.00
C LEU A 340 -24.84 30.66 -0.14
N ARG A 341 -24.64 29.84 -1.15
CA ARG A 341 -25.44 28.63 -1.35
C ARG A 341 -25.00 27.51 -0.36
N SER A 342 -23.73 27.37 -0.10
CA SER A 342 -23.23 26.43 0.93
C SER A 342 -23.74 26.77 2.33
N LEU A 343 -23.88 28.08 2.66
CA LEU A 343 -24.50 28.53 3.90
C LEU A 343 -26.03 28.26 3.93
N ALA A 344 -26.71 28.39 2.82
CA ALA A 344 -28.15 28.10 2.71
C ALA A 344 -28.46 26.60 2.84
N GLU A 345 -27.56 25.73 2.37
CA GLU A 345 -27.64 24.28 2.53
C GLU A 345 -27.35 23.85 3.98
N MET A 346 -26.29 24.41 4.62
CA MET A 346 -26.03 24.20 6.05
C MET A 346 -27.22 24.66 6.92
N ALA A 347 -27.97 25.68 6.49
CA ALA A 347 -29.19 26.16 7.14
C ALA A 347 -30.44 25.32 6.82
N GLY A 348 -30.31 24.23 6.05
CA GLY A 348 -31.43 23.34 5.68
C GLY A 348 -32.46 23.97 4.73
N LYS A 349 -32.14 25.10 4.07
CA LYS A 349 -33.04 25.83 3.20
C LYS A 349 -33.11 25.33 1.76
N ILE A 350 -32.11 24.52 1.32
CA ILE A 350 -32.02 23.96 -0.04
C ILE A 350 -31.69 22.47 0.07
N PRO A 351 -32.42 21.55 -0.60
CA PRO A 351 -32.09 20.12 -0.58
C PRO A 351 -30.76 19.85 -1.29
N ASN A 352 -29.97 18.98 -0.73
CA ASN A 352 -28.66 18.57 -1.27
C ASN A 352 -28.79 17.75 -2.59
N GLU A 353 -30.02 17.30 -2.92
CA GLU A 353 -30.32 16.47 -4.09
C GLU A 353 -30.21 17.18 -5.44
N SER A 354 -30.06 18.51 -5.46
CA SER A 354 -29.96 19.31 -6.69
C SER A 354 -28.52 19.54 -7.17
N ARG A 355 -27.53 18.98 -6.53
CA ARG A 355 -26.11 19.13 -6.94
C ARG A 355 -25.75 18.15 -8.05
N GLN A 356 -25.11 18.66 -9.07
CA GLN A 356 -24.42 17.82 -10.05
C GLN A 356 -23.32 17.02 -9.34
N THR A 357 -23.29 15.73 -9.55
CA THR A 357 -22.31 14.83 -8.92
C THR A 357 -21.25 14.42 -9.94
N VAL A 358 -20.12 13.93 -9.43
CA VAL A 358 -19.08 13.30 -10.28
C VAL A 358 -19.67 12.12 -11.08
N MET A 359 -20.66 11.42 -10.53
CA MET A 359 -21.37 10.33 -11.20
C MET A 359 -22.11 10.82 -12.45
N ASP A 360 -22.79 11.96 -12.36
CA ASP A 360 -23.52 12.55 -13.49
C ASP A 360 -22.54 12.99 -14.57
N LEU A 361 -21.45 13.68 -14.19
CA LEU A 361 -20.38 14.07 -15.13
C LEU A 361 -19.75 12.87 -15.84
N LEU A 362 -19.44 11.80 -15.09
CA LEU A 362 -18.82 10.59 -15.66
C LEU A 362 -19.76 9.91 -16.65
N ARG A 363 -21.06 9.86 -16.34
CA ARG A 363 -22.08 9.28 -17.20
C ARG A 363 -22.27 10.08 -18.48
N ASP A 364 -22.35 11.40 -18.37
CA ASP A 364 -22.52 12.31 -19.51
C ASP A 364 -21.31 12.26 -20.45
N GLU A 365 -20.08 12.23 -19.91
CA GLU A 365 -18.87 12.14 -20.70
C GLU A 365 -18.74 10.78 -21.38
N LEU A 366 -19.04 9.66 -20.66
CA LEU A 366 -19.11 8.32 -21.25
C LEU A 366 -20.13 8.27 -22.39
N GLN A 367 -21.31 8.87 -22.23
CA GLN A 367 -22.33 8.92 -23.27
C GLN A 367 -21.84 9.67 -24.51
N SER A 368 -21.21 10.81 -24.32
CA SER A 368 -20.72 11.64 -25.42
C SER A 368 -19.61 10.95 -26.20
N GLU A 369 -18.64 10.37 -25.51
CA GLU A 369 -17.50 9.68 -26.13
C GLU A 369 -17.89 8.38 -26.83
N LEU A 370 -18.79 7.58 -26.22
CA LEU A 370 -19.29 6.35 -26.85
C LEU A 370 -20.12 6.65 -28.11
N LYS A 371 -20.95 7.70 -28.10
CA LYS A 371 -21.65 8.16 -29.32
C LYS A 371 -20.66 8.60 -30.39
N ARG A 372 -19.60 9.33 -30.02
CA ARG A 372 -18.57 9.76 -30.96
C ARG A 372 -17.86 8.58 -31.61
N ARG A 373 -17.71 7.46 -30.89
CA ARG A 373 -17.14 6.20 -31.40
C ARG A 373 -18.12 5.34 -32.19
N GLY A 374 -19.36 5.79 -32.41
CA GLY A 374 -20.36 5.12 -33.24
C GLY A 374 -21.25 4.11 -32.51
N PHE A 375 -21.23 4.07 -31.18
CA PHE A 375 -22.16 3.24 -30.41
C PHE A 375 -23.57 3.82 -30.40
N GLN A 376 -24.58 2.96 -30.48
CA GLN A 376 -25.99 3.36 -30.33
C GLN A 376 -26.31 3.44 -28.82
N VAL A 377 -25.95 4.57 -28.19
CA VAL A 377 -26.17 4.78 -26.77
C VAL A 377 -27.59 5.28 -26.53
N SER A 378 -28.37 4.53 -25.75
CA SER A 378 -29.75 4.89 -25.34
C SER A 378 -29.72 6.06 -24.34
N ARG A 379 -30.84 6.81 -24.25
CA ARG A 379 -30.94 7.92 -23.30
C ARG A 379 -30.85 7.39 -21.85
N PRO A 380 -29.96 7.91 -21.00
CA PRO A 380 -29.78 7.43 -19.63
C PRO A 380 -31.09 7.49 -18.81
N GLU A 381 -31.89 8.52 -19.01
CA GLU A 381 -33.17 8.71 -18.33
C GLU A 381 -34.19 7.58 -18.60
N GLU A 382 -34.12 6.92 -19.75
CA GLU A 382 -34.98 5.78 -20.06
C GLU A 382 -34.58 4.53 -19.27
N ALA A 383 -33.30 4.32 -19.03
CA ALA A 383 -32.80 3.24 -18.18
C ALA A 383 -33.24 3.49 -16.73
N ASP A 384 -33.04 4.70 -16.21
CA ASP A 384 -33.38 5.08 -14.83
C ASP A 384 -34.90 5.01 -14.55
N LYS A 385 -35.75 5.33 -15.53
CA LYS A 385 -37.22 5.15 -15.41
C LYS A 385 -37.65 3.69 -15.31
N ARG A 386 -36.91 2.79 -15.91
CA ARG A 386 -37.24 1.34 -15.95
C ARG A 386 -36.62 0.55 -14.80
N ILE A 387 -35.50 1.01 -14.27
CA ILE A 387 -34.73 0.31 -13.25
C ILE A 387 -34.19 1.32 -12.23
N ALA A 388 -34.58 1.16 -10.98
CA ALA A 388 -34.20 2.08 -9.90
C ALA A 388 -32.73 1.91 -9.47
N ASN A 389 -32.14 0.73 -9.65
CA ASN A 389 -30.77 0.46 -9.23
C ASN A 389 -30.10 -0.61 -10.11
N PHE A 390 -28.82 -0.36 -10.46
CA PHE A 390 -27.95 -1.28 -11.19
C PHE A 390 -26.77 -1.68 -10.30
N PRO A 391 -26.89 -2.79 -9.54
CA PRO A 391 -25.76 -3.28 -8.76
C PRO A 391 -24.59 -3.65 -9.68
N PHE A 392 -23.35 -3.51 -9.19
CA PHE A 392 -22.15 -3.80 -10.01
C PHE A 392 -21.94 -5.30 -10.30
N ALA A 393 -22.71 -6.20 -9.65
CA ALA A 393 -22.73 -7.62 -9.93
C ALA A 393 -23.40 -7.93 -11.27
N ALA A 394 -22.67 -8.53 -12.22
CA ALA A 394 -23.10 -8.73 -13.60
C ALA A 394 -24.43 -9.49 -13.74
N GLU A 395 -24.59 -10.59 -13.00
CA GLU A 395 -25.82 -11.42 -13.06
C GLU A 395 -27.05 -10.68 -12.53
N THR A 396 -26.90 -10.00 -11.40
CA THR A 396 -27.98 -9.23 -10.77
C THR A 396 -28.35 -8.02 -11.63
N ALA A 397 -27.37 -7.30 -12.19
CA ALA A 397 -27.60 -6.19 -13.08
C ALA A 397 -28.29 -6.62 -14.38
N ALA A 398 -27.86 -7.74 -14.97
CA ALA A 398 -28.52 -8.32 -16.15
C ALA A 398 -29.96 -8.79 -15.84
N GLY A 399 -30.18 -9.37 -14.65
CA GLY A 399 -31.51 -9.75 -14.16
C GLY A 399 -32.45 -8.56 -14.08
N ASN A 400 -32.01 -7.48 -13.42
CA ASN A 400 -32.78 -6.24 -13.30
C ASN A 400 -33.06 -5.60 -14.67
N ALA A 401 -32.05 -5.57 -15.58
CA ALA A 401 -32.21 -5.05 -16.93
C ALA A 401 -33.23 -5.83 -17.74
N ARG A 402 -33.27 -7.17 -17.63
CA ARG A 402 -34.30 -8.03 -18.28
C ARG A 402 -35.69 -7.77 -17.73
N GLN A 403 -35.83 -7.61 -16.41
CA GLN A 403 -37.10 -7.26 -15.77
C GLN A 403 -37.61 -5.88 -16.27
N GLY A 404 -36.71 -4.93 -16.46
CA GLY A 404 -37.00 -3.63 -17.06
C GLY A 404 -37.23 -3.64 -18.58
N LYS A 405 -37.24 -4.83 -19.24
CA LYS A 405 -37.36 -5.01 -20.68
C LYS A 405 -36.30 -4.26 -21.50
N LEU A 406 -35.06 -4.18 -20.94
CA LEU A 406 -33.91 -3.70 -21.67
C LEU A 406 -33.29 -4.83 -22.46
N ALA A 407 -32.71 -4.55 -23.64
CA ALA A 407 -32.02 -5.51 -24.48
C ALA A 407 -30.72 -4.88 -25.01
N GLY A 408 -29.71 -5.68 -25.30
CA GLY A 408 -28.43 -5.25 -25.83
C GLY A 408 -27.30 -5.34 -24.82
N LEU A 409 -26.51 -4.28 -24.72
CA LEU A 409 -25.34 -4.17 -23.85
C LEU A 409 -25.60 -3.21 -22.70
N LEU A 410 -25.00 -3.48 -21.54
CA LEU A 410 -25.09 -2.62 -20.36
C LEU A 410 -23.69 -2.34 -19.83
N LEU A 411 -23.33 -1.05 -19.73
CA LEU A 411 -22.09 -0.61 -19.11
C LEU A 411 -22.37 -0.24 -17.64
N LEU A 412 -21.74 -0.97 -16.74
CA LEU A 412 -21.74 -0.73 -15.30
C LEU A 412 -20.49 0.04 -14.92
N THR A 413 -20.62 0.96 -13.99
CA THR A 413 -19.52 1.73 -13.43
C THR A 413 -19.66 1.77 -11.91
N ASP A 414 -18.57 1.51 -11.20
CA ASP A 414 -18.48 1.64 -9.75
C ASP A 414 -17.30 2.52 -9.36
N ILE A 415 -17.57 3.57 -8.57
CA ILE A 415 -16.54 4.52 -8.10
C ILE A 415 -16.14 4.11 -6.70
N LEU A 416 -14.95 3.51 -6.58
CA LEU A 416 -14.39 3.02 -5.32
C LEU A 416 -13.63 4.11 -4.56
N ARG A 417 -13.01 5.06 -5.27
CA ARG A 417 -12.28 6.18 -4.66
C ARG A 417 -12.29 7.38 -5.59
N TRP A 418 -12.58 8.53 -5.01
CA TRP A 418 -12.46 9.83 -5.66
C TRP A 418 -11.88 10.81 -4.67
N ASN A 419 -10.57 11.07 -4.78
CA ASN A 419 -9.87 11.97 -3.86
C ASN A 419 -9.52 13.28 -4.59
N ALA A 420 -10.28 14.33 -4.29
CA ALA A 420 -10.19 15.65 -4.90
C ALA A 420 -9.57 16.69 -3.93
N ASP A 421 -8.63 16.29 -3.04
CA ASP A 421 -8.02 17.18 -2.05
C ASP A 421 -7.05 18.18 -2.68
N SER A 422 -6.60 17.92 -3.90
CA SER A 422 -5.68 18.78 -4.64
C SER A 422 -6.26 19.22 -5.96
N ARG A 423 -6.04 20.52 -6.32
CA ARG A 423 -6.40 21.04 -7.65
C ARG A 423 -5.49 20.52 -8.75
N GLN A 424 -4.31 20.03 -8.42
CA GLN A 424 -3.32 19.57 -9.38
C GLN A 424 -3.47 18.09 -9.75
N PHE A 425 -4.02 17.28 -8.84
CA PHE A 425 -4.19 15.85 -9.02
C PHE A 425 -5.47 15.36 -8.35
N ILE A 426 -6.20 14.49 -9.03
CA ILE A 426 -7.34 13.77 -8.47
C ILE A 426 -7.03 12.26 -8.50
N GLY A 427 -7.04 11.63 -7.32
CA GLY A 427 -6.90 10.18 -7.19
C GLY A 427 -8.20 9.48 -7.53
N VAL A 428 -8.21 8.64 -8.58
CA VAL A 428 -9.40 7.93 -9.05
C VAL A 428 -9.17 6.43 -9.00
N ILE A 429 -10.11 5.72 -8.37
CA ILE A 429 -10.25 4.26 -8.49
C ILE A 429 -11.69 4.00 -8.89
N ALA A 430 -11.89 3.42 -10.07
CA ALA A 430 -13.21 3.08 -10.57
C ALA A 430 -13.16 1.78 -11.38
N ASP A 431 -14.16 0.94 -11.22
CA ASP A 431 -14.35 -0.29 -11.94
C ASP A 431 -15.40 -0.11 -13.05
N PHE A 432 -15.08 -0.63 -14.23
CA PHE A 432 -15.95 -0.59 -15.39
C PHE A 432 -16.20 -2.01 -15.90
N LYS A 433 -17.44 -2.32 -16.21
CA LYS A 433 -17.83 -3.65 -16.68
C LYS A 433 -18.88 -3.56 -17.77
N LEU A 434 -18.62 -4.11 -18.95
CA LEU A 434 -19.56 -4.23 -20.03
C LEU A 434 -20.16 -5.64 -20.02
N ILE A 435 -21.48 -5.73 -19.88
CA ILE A 435 -22.20 -7.00 -19.84
C ILE A 435 -23.21 -7.10 -20.98
N ARG A 436 -23.50 -8.33 -21.40
CA ARG A 436 -24.59 -8.63 -22.30
C ARG A 436 -25.85 -8.93 -21.46
N ILE A 437 -26.94 -8.22 -21.71
CA ILE A 437 -28.17 -8.33 -20.89
C ILE A 437 -28.83 -9.70 -21.00
N VAL A 438 -28.73 -10.37 -22.17
CA VAL A 438 -29.42 -11.64 -22.45
C VAL A 438 -28.94 -12.77 -21.54
N ASP A 439 -27.65 -12.93 -21.39
CA ASP A 439 -27.01 -14.03 -20.67
C ASP A 439 -26.27 -13.60 -19.40
N GLY A 440 -26.08 -12.29 -19.17
CA GLY A 440 -25.30 -11.76 -18.06
C GLY A 440 -23.78 -11.89 -18.26
N ALA A 441 -23.33 -12.34 -19.44
CA ALA A 441 -21.93 -12.55 -19.72
C ALA A 441 -21.17 -11.22 -19.70
N THR A 442 -20.04 -11.19 -18.97
CA THR A 442 -19.12 -10.04 -18.98
C THR A 442 -18.29 -10.08 -20.26
N LEU A 443 -18.49 -9.11 -21.14
CA LEU A 443 -17.77 -8.99 -22.41
C LEU A 443 -16.43 -8.27 -22.24
N TRP A 444 -16.39 -7.32 -21.30
CA TRP A 444 -15.23 -6.53 -21.02
C TRP A 444 -15.29 -6.02 -19.57
N GLN A 445 -14.12 -5.97 -18.91
CA GLN A 445 -13.98 -5.41 -17.57
C GLN A 445 -12.64 -4.72 -17.45
N ARG A 446 -12.61 -3.54 -16.79
CA ARG A 446 -11.39 -2.80 -16.53
C ARG A 446 -11.49 -2.04 -15.23
N ARG A 447 -10.41 -2.07 -14.44
CA ARG A 447 -10.19 -1.20 -13.29
C ARG A 447 -9.32 -0.03 -13.73
N TYR A 448 -9.77 1.17 -13.42
CA TYR A 448 -8.99 2.40 -13.53
C TYR A 448 -8.46 2.79 -12.16
N GLN A 449 -7.16 2.92 -12.05
CA GLN A 449 -6.49 3.29 -10.79
C GLN A 449 -5.32 4.20 -11.08
N ARG A 450 -5.55 5.51 -11.09
CA ARG A 450 -4.52 6.52 -11.36
C ARG A 450 -4.79 7.82 -10.60
N ALA A 451 -3.72 8.58 -10.34
CA ALA A 451 -3.84 10.00 -10.03
C ALA A 451 -3.83 10.78 -11.34
N VAL A 452 -4.95 11.40 -11.63
CA VAL A 452 -5.19 12.16 -12.85
C VAL A 452 -4.64 13.57 -12.67
N PRO A 453 -3.65 14.03 -13.48
CA PRO A 453 -3.13 15.40 -13.39
C PRO A 453 -4.14 16.39 -13.95
N THR A 454 -4.39 17.48 -13.21
CA THR A 454 -5.30 18.57 -13.60
C THR A 454 -4.63 19.94 -13.45
N PRO A 455 -3.46 20.18 -14.11
CA PRO A 455 -2.63 21.36 -13.87
C PRO A 455 -3.30 22.69 -14.32
N SER A 456 -4.25 22.64 -15.25
CA SER A 456 -4.97 23.80 -15.77
C SER A 456 -6.21 24.18 -14.99
N ALA A 457 -6.59 23.40 -13.98
CA ALA A 457 -7.82 23.64 -13.24
C ALA A 457 -7.72 24.85 -12.31
N THR A 458 -8.67 25.78 -12.43
CA THR A 458 -8.74 26.98 -11.58
C THR A 458 -9.42 26.69 -10.24
N ASN A 459 -10.27 25.65 -10.20
CA ASN A 459 -10.99 25.20 -9.00
C ASN A 459 -11.21 23.68 -9.00
N LEU A 460 -11.67 23.14 -7.87
CA LEU A 460 -11.87 21.69 -7.71
C LEU A 460 -12.98 21.11 -8.60
N ALA A 461 -14.01 21.91 -8.93
CA ALA A 461 -15.07 21.45 -9.84
C ALA A 461 -14.53 21.27 -11.26
N GLN A 462 -13.70 22.20 -11.74
CA GLN A 462 -13.02 22.09 -13.03
C GLN A 462 -12.01 20.93 -13.02
N ALA A 463 -11.25 20.76 -11.94
CA ALA A 463 -10.35 19.63 -11.77
C ALA A 463 -11.09 18.29 -11.87
N SER A 464 -12.25 18.17 -11.23
CA SER A 464 -13.08 16.97 -11.30
C SER A 464 -13.62 16.72 -12.71
N SER A 465 -14.04 17.75 -13.42
CA SER A 465 -14.48 17.65 -14.82
C SER A 465 -13.36 17.21 -15.75
N ASP A 466 -12.17 17.79 -15.61
CA ASP A 466 -11.00 17.44 -16.41
C ASP A 466 -10.51 16.01 -16.11
N ALA A 467 -10.57 15.59 -14.83
CA ALA A 467 -10.26 14.23 -14.45
C ALA A 467 -11.24 13.21 -15.05
N VAL A 468 -12.54 13.49 -15.05
CA VAL A 468 -13.56 12.64 -15.67
C VAL A 468 -13.26 12.43 -17.16
N LYS A 469 -12.95 13.50 -17.89
CA LYS A 469 -12.60 13.42 -19.33
C LYS A 469 -11.38 12.52 -19.57
N MET A 470 -10.33 12.66 -18.74
CA MET A 470 -9.14 11.81 -18.86
C MET A 470 -9.45 10.36 -18.54
N VAL A 471 -10.22 10.09 -17.48
CA VAL A 471 -10.62 8.72 -17.10
C VAL A 471 -11.38 8.04 -18.24
N VAL A 472 -12.36 8.72 -18.83
CA VAL A 472 -13.18 8.19 -19.95
C VAL A 472 -12.30 7.93 -21.18
N ARG A 473 -11.41 8.85 -21.53
CA ARG A 473 -10.47 8.68 -22.63
C ARG A 473 -9.55 7.47 -22.42
N ASP A 474 -8.89 7.40 -21.27
CA ASP A 474 -7.92 6.36 -20.95
C ASP A 474 -8.55 4.95 -20.88
N ILE A 475 -9.82 4.87 -20.47
CA ILE A 475 -10.54 3.59 -20.40
C ILE A 475 -10.90 3.08 -21.78
N LEU A 476 -11.39 3.96 -22.63
CA LEU A 476 -11.84 3.58 -23.96
C LEU A 476 -10.69 3.48 -24.98
N ASP A 477 -9.53 4.08 -24.71
CA ASP A 477 -8.35 4.11 -25.61
C ASP A 477 -7.06 3.69 -24.87
N PRO A 478 -6.87 2.40 -24.61
CA PRO A 478 -5.72 1.91 -23.85
C PRO A 478 -4.38 2.03 -24.60
N ALA A 479 -4.40 2.30 -25.91
CA ALA A 479 -3.19 2.42 -26.72
C ALA A 479 -2.55 3.82 -26.69
N GLY A 480 -3.21 4.81 -26.09
CA GLY A 480 -2.75 6.21 -26.04
C GLY A 480 -2.33 6.70 -24.64
N SER A 481 -2.21 5.83 -23.64
CA SER A 481 -1.87 6.19 -22.26
C SER A 481 -0.58 5.58 -21.74
#